data_08b3dacabe63360fceb6d1abe23e750f
#
_entry.id   08b3dacabe63360fceb6d1abe23e750f
#
_cell.length_a   1.000
_cell.length_b   1.000
_cell.length_c   1.000
_cell.angle_alpha   90.00
_cell.angle_beta   90.00
_cell.angle_gamma   90.00
#
_symmetry.space_group_name_H-M   'P 1'
#
loop_
_entity.id
_entity.type
_entity.pdbx_description
1 polymer ?
#
loop_
_entity_poly.entity_id
_entity_poly.type
_entity_poly.pdbx_seq_one_letter_code
_entity_poly.pdbx_strand_id
1 'polypeptide(L)'
;MKLQISFDMTDINEAVTIAKKVEKYCDQIEVGSLLMYQYGVQAIKAFREALPGKTIVADTKIIDRGEEITKLIAHAGADWLTVMGGTSKRVLYAVARASKQHKIKVMVDLIDADSPGQTAMDAHAFGGDAILMHKPYDEDESLHFLDQWDLVRGNTKLPIFISAKINHSNIQKILKLNPDGIVVGRAITQADNPLQEAKY
;
A
#
# COMPACT_ATOMS: atom_id res chain seq x y z
N MET A 1 -3.71 15.32 0.82
CA MET A 1 -4.06 13.90 0.61
C MET A 1 -3.24 13.35 -0.54
N LYS A 2 -2.74 12.12 -0.45
CA LYS A 2 -1.97 11.45 -1.50
C LYS A 2 -2.82 10.46 -2.29
N LEU A 3 -2.54 10.32 -3.58
CA LEU A 3 -3.06 9.24 -4.42
C LEU A 3 -1.98 8.18 -4.65
N GLN A 4 -2.27 6.94 -4.25
CA GLN A 4 -1.49 5.75 -4.58
C GLN A 4 -2.29 4.92 -5.59
N ILE A 5 -1.69 4.59 -6.75
CA ILE A 5 -2.32 3.70 -7.72
C ILE A 5 -1.72 2.32 -7.58
N SER A 6 -2.58 1.32 -7.27
CA SER A 6 -2.18 -0.08 -7.09
C SER A 6 -2.35 -0.87 -8.37
N PHE A 7 -1.27 -1.53 -8.79
CA PHE A 7 -1.21 -2.42 -9.96
C PHE A 7 -1.30 -3.88 -9.52
N ASP A 8 -2.51 -4.30 -9.20
CA ASP A 8 -2.79 -5.67 -8.76
C ASP A 8 -3.37 -6.49 -9.93
N MET A 9 -2.50 -6.81 -10.87
CA MET A 9 -2.77 -7.52 -12.11
C MET A 9 -1.64 -8.55 -12.39
N THR A 10 -1.75 -9.34 -13.44
CA THR A 10 -0.81 -10.45 -13.72
C THR A 10 0.10 -10.22 -14.92
N ASP A 11 -0.20 -9.25 -15.79
CA ASP A 11 0.68 -8.88 -16.91
C ASP A 11 1.53 -7.67 -16.53
N ILE A 12 2.84 -7.89 -16.39
CA ILE A 12 3.80 -6.84 -15.99
C ILE A 12 4.00 -5.79 -17.09
N ASN A 13 3.92 -6.18 -18.37
CA ASN A 13 4.14 -5.24 -19.48
C ASN A 13 2.95 -4.29 -19.61
N GLU A 14 1.74 -4.82 -19.44
CA GLU A 14 0.53 -4.02 -19.39
C GLU A 14 0.56 -3.08 -18.19
N ALA A 15 0.90 -3.61 -17.00
CA ALA A 15 1.01 -2.83 -15.77
C ALA A 15 1.98 -1.64 -15.92
N VAL A 16 3.18 -1.88 -16.41
CA VAL A 16 4.20 -0.83 -16.65
C VAL A 16 3.72 0.17 -17.71
N THR A 17 3.04 -0.30 -18.76
CA THR A 17 2.51 0.57 -19.81
C THR A 17 1.45 1.53 -19.27
N ILE A 18 0.53 1.04 -18.44
CA ILE A 18 -0.48 1.87 -17.76
C ILE A 18 0.19 2.82 -16.77
N ALA A 19 1.13 2.31 -15.96
CA ALA A 19 1.83 3.11 -14.95
C ALA A 19 2.51 4.34 -15.56
N LYS A 20 3.20 4.19 -16.69
CA LYS A 20 3.80 5.32 -17.44
C LYS A 20 2.77 6.37 -17.89
N LYS A 21 1.53 5.95 -18.20
CA LYS A 21 0.47 6.88 -18.62
C LYS A 21 -0.06 7.70 -17.44
N VAL A 22 -0.13 7.09 -16.25
CA VAL A 22 -0.79 7.69 -15.07
C VAL A 22 0.18 8.29 -14.05
N GLU A 23 1.48 8.09 -14.18
CA GLU A 23 2.49 8.47 -13.17
C GLU A 23 2.40 9.94 -12.71
N LYS A 24 2.05 10.86 -13.63
CA LYS A 24 1.97 12.30 -13.34
C LYS A 24 0.75 12.69 -12.50
N TYR A 25 -0.20 11.79 -12.36
CA TYR A 25 -1.49 12.03 -11.70
C TYR A 25 -1.60 11.36 -10.33
N CYS A 26 -0.55 10.69 -9.88
CA CYS A 26 -0.49 10.08 -8.54
C CYS A 26 0.81 10.42 -7.84
N ASP A 27 0.83 10.28 -6.52
CA ASP A 27 2.02 10.47 -5.68
C ASP A 27 2.87 9.20 -5.64
N GLN A 28 2.22 8.03 -5.61
CA GLN A 28 2.87 6.73 -5.43
C GLN A 28 2.30 5.71 -6.40
N ILE A 29 3.15 4.79 -6.84
CA ILE A 29 2.79 3.61 -7.64
C ILE A 29 3.03 2.38 -6.77
N GLU A 30 2.02 1.51 -6.67
CA GLU A 30 2.13 0.27 -5.92
C GLU A 30 2.24 -0.93 -6.85
N VAL A 31 3.28 -1.72 -6.65
CA VAL A 31 3.42 -3.05 -7.22
C VAL A 31 2.61 -4.00 -6.36
N GLY A 32 1.42 -4.37 -6.84
CA GLY A 32 0.44 -5.15 -6.10
C GLY A 32 0.86 -6.60 -5.87
N SER A 33 0.17 -7.27 -4.94
CA SER A 33 0.52 -8.63 -4.52
C SER A 33 0.49 -9.64 -5.67
N LEU A 34 -0.43 -9.54 -6.63
CA LEU A 34 -0.47 -10.48 -7.78
C LEU A 34 0.80 -10.38 -8.64
N LEU A 35 1.31 -9.17 -8.92
CA LEU A 35 2.59 -9.00 -9.61
C LEU A 35 3.76 -9.53 -8.78
N MET A 36 3.73 -9.31 -7.45
CA MET A 36 4.76 -9.83 -6.55
C MET A 36 4.79 -11.36 -6.52
N TYR A 37 3.63 -12.02 -6.51
CA TYR A 37 3.56 -13.48 -6.58
C TYR A 37 4.00 -14.03 -7.94
N GLN A 38 3.64 -13.35 -9.03
CA GLN A 38 3.95 -13.79 -10.39
C GLN A 38 5.44 -13.61 -10.74
N TYR A 39 6.05 -12.47 -10.36
CA TYR A 39 7.38 -12.06 -10.83
C TYR A 39 8.39 -11.83 -9.69
N GLY A 40 7.97 -11.90 -8.43
CA GLY A 40 8.83 -11.60 -7.30
C GLY A 40 9.42 -10.19 -7.37
N VAL A 41 10.66 -10.03 -6.95
CA VAL A 41 11.38 -8.74 -6.97
C VAL A 41 11.61 -8.18 -8.37
N GLN A 42 11.46 -8.99 -9.43
CA GLN A 42 11.58 -8.51 -10.81
C GLN A 42 10.45 -7.53 -11.17
N ALA A 43 9.26 -7.69 -10.55
CA ALA A 43 8.19 -6.72 -10.72
C ALA A 43 8.62 -5.32 -10.25
N ILE A 44 9.21 -5.23 -9.06
CA ILE A 44 9.70 -3.95 -8.51
C ILE A 44 10.76 -3.32 -9.43
N LYS A 45 11.74 -4.14 -9.90
CA LYS A 45 12.80 -3.66 -10.79
C LYS A 45 12.23 -3.10 -12.09
N ALA A 46 11.26 -3.79 -12.71
CA ALA A 46 10.63 -3.34 -13.94
C ALA A 46 9.92 -1.97 -13.76
N PHE A 47 9.21 -1.78 -12.65
CA PHE A 47 8.59 -0.50 -12.33
C PHE A 47 9.64 0.57 -12.04
N ARG A 48 10.73 0.26 -11.31
CA ARG A 48 11.80 1.21 -11.03
C ARG A 48 12.53 1.65 -12.30
N GLU A 49 12.83 0.74 -13.21
CA GLU A 49 13.45 1.06 -14.50
C GLU A 49 12.53 1.94 -15.37
N ALA A 50 11.25 1.63 -15.37
CA ALA A 50 10.26 2.37 -16.15
C ALA A 50 9.94 3.76 -15.59
N LEU A 51 10.05 3.94 -14.27
CA LEU A 51 9.62 5.12 -13.50
C LEU A 51 10.70 5.54 -12.48
N PRO A 52 11.89 5.97 -12.92
CA PRO A 52 13.06 6.16 -12.03
C PRO A 52 12.84 7.23 -10.95
N GLY A 53 11.99 8.22 -11.21
CA GLY A 53 11.70 9.31 -10.27
C GLY A 53 10.46 9.13 -9.41
N LYS A 54 9.72 8.00 -9.58
CA LYS A 54 8.44 7.77 -8.90
C LYS A 54 8.62 7.04 -7.58
N THR A 55 7.83 7.39 -6.57
CA THR A 55 7.75 6.62 -5.33
C THR A 55 7.09 5.27 -5.63
N ILE A 56 7.80 4.17 -5.34
CA ILE A 56 7.33 2.79 -5.54
C ILE A 56 7.05 2.15 -4.20
N VAL A 57 5.83 1.66 -4.03
CA VAL A 57 5.37 0.85 -2.91
C VAL A 57 5.35 -0.61 -3.35
N ALA A 58 5.93 -1.52 -2.57
CA ALA A 58 5.81 -2.95 -2.78
C ALA A 58 4.79 -3.53 -1.81
N ASP A 59 3.69 -4.10 -2.31
CA ASP A 59 2.68 -4.77 -1.48
C ASP A 59 3.14 -6.18 -1.12
N THR A 60 4.05 -6.23 -0.16
CA THR A 60 4.75 -7.46 0.25
C THR A 60 4.04 -8.26 1.33
N LYS A 61 3.15 -7.61 2.09
CA LYS A 61 2.41 -8.25 3.20
C LYS A 61 3.32 -9.13 4.07
N ILE A 62 4.44 -8.59 4.54
CA ILE A 62 5.43 -9.36 5.32
C ILE A 62 4.80 -9.90 6.60
N ILE A 63 4.89 -11.20 6.80
CA ILE A 63 4.43 -11.91 8.00
C ILE A 63 5.55 -12.70 8.70
N ASP A 64 6.67 -12.92 8.03
CA ASP A 64 7.85 -13.63 8.53
C ASP A 64 9.10 -13.15 7.79
N ARG A 65 10.31 -13.52 8.27
CA ARG A 65 11.60 -13.14 7.67
C ARG A 65 11.76 -11.65 7.38
N GLY A 66 11.31 -10.82 8.32
CA GLY A 66 11.21 -9.37 8.14
C GLY A 66 12.51 -8.71 7.66
N GLU A 67 13.68 -9.13 8.17
CA GLU A 67 14.97 -8.56 7.79
C GLU A 67 15.35 -8.92 6.35
N GLU A 68 15.29 -10.22 6.01
CA GLU A 68 15.72 -10.71 4.69
C GLU A 68 14.81 -10.17 3.57
N ILE A 69 13.49 -10.20 3.78
CA ILE A 69 12.52 -9.70 2.79
C ILE A 69 12.69 -8.19 2.63
N THR A 70 12.78 -7.43 3.72
CA THR A 70 13.01 -5.97 3.64
C THR A 70 14.25 -5.64 2.81
N LYS A 71 15.35 -6.35 3.05
CA LYS A 71 16.59 -6.18 2.28
C LYS A 71 16.40 -6.46 0.79
N LEU A 72 15.71 -7.56 0.44
CA LEU A 72 15.43 -7.91 -0.96
C LEU A 72 14.60 -6.83 -1.66
N ILE A 73 13.55 -6.35 -1.02
CA ILE A 73 12.62 -5.34 -1.55
C ILE A 73 13.34 -4.00 -1.74
N ALA A 74 14.12 -3.56 -0.76
CA ALA A 74 14.90 -2.33 -0.87
C ALA A 74 15.93 -2.39 -2.01
N HIS A 75 16.64 -3.51 -2.14
CA HIS A 75 17.62 -3.70 -3.22
C HIS A 75 16.97 -3.83 -4.61
N ALA A 76 15.69 -4.20 -4.68
CA ALA A 76 14.94 -4.17 -5.93
C ALA A 76 14.51 -2.76 -6.35
N GLY A 77 14.63 -1.76 -5.46
CA GLY A 77 14.35 -0.37 -5.76
C GLY A 77 13.00 0.16 -5.30
N ALA A 78 12.30 -0.54 -4.38
CA ALA A 78 11.13 0.02 -3.73
C ALA A 78 11.52 1.10 -2.70
N ASP A 79 10.66 2.11 -2.55
CA ASP A 79 10.78 3.17 -1.53
C ASP A 79 9.97 2.83 -0.27
N TRP A 80 8.92 2.02 -0.44
CA TRP A 80 8.03 1.57 0.61
C TRP A 80 7.75 0.07 0.49
N LEU A 81 7.46 -0.56 1.61
CA LEU A 81 6.93 -1.92 1.68
C LEU A 81 5.74 -2.00 2.64
N THR A 82 4.92 -3.04 2.50
CA THR A 82 3.85 -3.34 3.46
C THR A 82 4.25 -4.49 4.40
N VAL A 83 3.90 -4.35 5.68
CA VAL A 83 4.01 -5.38 6.70
C VAL A 83 2.65 -5.60 7.36
N MET A 84 2.29 -6.84 7.63
CA MET A 84 1.02 -7.19 8.25
C MET A 84 0.99 -6.76 9.71
N GLY A 85 -0.04 -6.00 10.09
CA GLY A 85 -0.18 -5.44 11.44
C GLY A 85 -0.53 -6.47 12.51
N GLY A 86 -1.17 -7.59 12.12
CA GLY A 86 -1.49 -8.71 12.97
C GLY A 86 -0.33 -9.68 13.22
N THR A 87 0.81 -9.50 12.53
CA THR A 87 1.98 -10.36 12.73
C THR A 87 2.66 -10.16 14.09
N SER A 88 3.62 -11.02 14.42
CA SER A 88 4.32 -10.93 15.71
C SER A 88 5.15 -9.64 15.84
N LYS A 89 5.22 -9.08 17.05
CA LYS A 89 6.07 -7.92 17.35
C LYS A 89 7.51 -8.13 16.92
N ARG A 90 8.02 -9.37 17.01
CA ARG A 90 9.37 -9.72 16.57
C ARG A 90 9.61 -9.45 15.10
N VAL A 91 8.63 -9.79 14.24
CA VAL A 91 8.69 -9.52 12.79
C VAL A 91 8.62 -8.02 12.54
N LEU A 92 7.69 -7.30 13.19
CA LEU A 92 7.56 -5.85 13.05
C LEU A 92 8.86 -5.11 13.38
N TYR A 93 9.52 -5.47 14.52
CA TYR A 93 10.82 -4.89 14.88
C TYR A 93 11.94 -5.28 13.90
N ALA A 94 11.93 -6.49 13.35
CA ALA A 94 12.92 -6.91 12.37
C ALA A 94 12.79 -6.11 11.07
N VAL A 95 11.56 -5.93 10.58
CA VAL A 95 11.25 -5.07 9.42
C VAL A 95 11.71 -3.64 9.68
N ALA A 96 11.32 -3.04 10.81
CA ALA A 96 11.66 -1.66 11.13
C ALA A 96 13.19 -1.42 11.22
N ARG A 97 13.92 -2.36 11.82
CA ARG A 97 15.39 -2.29 11.90
C ARG A 97 16.01 -2.34 10.51
N ALA A 98 15.59 -3.31 9.68
CA ALA A 98 16.10 -3.46 8.33
C ALA A 98 15.72 -2.28 7.44
N SER A 99 14.52 -1.73 7.62
CA SER A 99 14.04 -0.56 6.87
C SER A 99 14.90 0.68 7.12
N LYS A 100 15.31 0.92 8.36
CA LYS A 100 16.25 1.99 8.70
C LYS A 100 17.62 1.79 8.02
N GLN A 101 18.14 0.55 8.03
CA GLN A 101 19.43 0.23 7.41
C GLN A 101 19.41 0.44 5.89
N HIS A 102 18.32 0.06 5.24
CA HIS A 102 18.18 0.12 3.79
C HIS A 102 17.44 1.35 3.29
N LYS A 103 17.08 2.30 4.18
CA LYS A 103 16.40 3.57 3.85
C LYS A 103 15.09 3.38 3.08
N ILE A 104 14.34 2.33 3.39
CA ILE A 104 13.00 2.06 2.87
C ILE A 104 11.96 2.35 3.95
N LYS A 105 10.79 2.83 3.59
CA LYS A 105 9.69 3.14 4.51
C LYS A 105 8.74 1.97 4.69
N VAL A 106 8.06 1.96 5.82
CA VAL A 106 7.16 0.87 6.25
C VAL A 106 5.73 1.35 6.36
N MET A 107 4.82 0.72 5.62
CA MET A 107 3.39 0.87 5.77
C MET A 107 2.84 -0.35 6.51
N VAL A 108 2.20 -0.12 7.66
CA VAL A 108 1.60 -1.18 8.47
C VAL A 108 0.17 -1.43 7.97
N ASP A 109 -0.05 -2.59 7.36
CA ASP A 109 -1.35 -3.00 6.84
C ASP A 109 -2.22 -3.60 7.95
N LEU A 110 -3.42 -3.06 8.17
CA LEU A 110 -4.34 -3.49 9.21
C LEU A 110 -5.33 -4.57 8.74
N ILE A 111 -5.16 -5.13 7.53
CA ILE A 111 -6.09 -6.10 6.95
C ILE A 111 -6.30 -7.35 7.82
N ASP A 112 -5.28 -7.75 8.58
CA ASP A 112 -5.26 -8.94 9.46
C ASP A 112 -5.25 -8.58 10.95
N ALA A 113 -5.43 -7.31 11.30
CA ALA A 113 -5.28 -6.86 12.69
C ALA A 113 -6.55 -7.15 13.51
N ASP A 114 -6.45 -8.01 14.53
CA ASP A 114 -7.53 -8.27 15.49
C ASP A 114 -7.97 -7.02 16.25
N SER A 115 -7.03 -6.11 16.50
CA SER A 115 -7.25 -4.85 17.22
C SER A 115 -6.62 -3.68 16.46
N PRO A 116 -7.27 -3.17 15.38
CA PRO A 116 -6.71 -2.13 14.52
C PRO A 116 -6.28 -0.86 15.26
N GLY A 117 -7.05 -0.42 16.26
CA GLY A 117 -6.69 0.73 17.09
C GLY A 117 -5.43 0.51 17.92
N GLN A 118 -5.25 -0.67 18.53
CA GLN A 118 -4.05 -1.01 19.26
C GLN A 118 -2.85 -1.14 18.35
N THR A 119 -3.02 -1.79 17.18
CA THR A 119 -1.96 -1.90 16.17
C THR A 119 -1.53 -0.51 15.67
N ALA A 120 -2.50 0.39 15.42
CA ALA A 120 -2.21 1.75 15.01
C ALA A 120 -1.44 2.55 16.08
N MET A 121 -1.76 2.36 17.37
CA MET A 121 -1.05 2.97 18.49
C MET A 121 0.39 2.47 18.57
N ASP A 122 0.58 1.17 18.43
CA ASP A 122 1.90 0.53 18.52
C ASP A 122 2.78 0.76 17.28
N ALA A 123 2.16 1.06 16.11
CA ALA A 123 2.86 1.14 14.83
C ALA A 123 4.05 2.11 14.81
N HIS A 124 3.91 3.26 15.47
CA HIS A 124 5.02 4.22 15.59
C HIS A 124 6.19 3.64 16.39
N ALA A 125 5.91 2.91 17.47
CA ALA A 125 6.93 2.28 18.30
C ALA A 125 7.67 1.15 17.57
N PHE A 126 6.98 0.48 16.62
CA PHE A 126 7.60 -0.51 15.74
C PHE A 126 8.47 0.13 14.65
N GLY A 127 8.37 1.45 14.44
CA GLY A 127 9.07 2.15 13.36
C GLY A 127 8.31 2.13 12.03
N GLY A 128 6.98 2.02 12.07
CA GLY A 128 6.10 2.26 10.94
C GLY A 128 6.10 3.74 10.53
N ASP A 129 5.98 3.99 9.24
CA ASP A 129 5.93 5.34 8.65
C ASP A 129 4.52 5.73 8.23
N ALA A 130 3.63 4.77 8.03
CA ALA A 130 2.22 4.97 7.70
C ALA A 130 1.37 3.75 8.11
N ILE A 131 0.06 3.97 8.17
CA ILE A 131 -0.96 2.93 8.37
C ILE A 131 -1.73 2.74 7.06
N LEU A 132 -2.07 1.50 6.73
CA LEU A 132 -3.01 1.15 5.68
C LEU A 132 -4.28 0.56 6.31
N MET A 133 -5.37 1.31 6.30
CA MET A 133 -6.70 0.75 6.56
C MET A 133 -7.15 0.05 5.30
N HIS A 134 -7.12 -1.26 5.32
CA HIS A 134 -7.28 -2.10 4.14
C HIS A 134 -8.48 -3.02 4.29
N LYS A 135 -9.37 -2.98 3.32
CA LYS A 135 -10.46 -3.91 3.20
C LYS A 135 -10.03 -5.11 2.35
N PRO A 136 -10.23 -6.36 2.82
CA PRO A 136 -9.93 -7.55 2.02
C PRO A 136 -10.69 -7.55 0.70
N TYR A 137 -10.02 -7.97 -0.36
CA TYR A 137 -10.62 -7.99 -1.70
C TYR A 137 -11.80 -9.01 -1.80
N ASP A 138 -11.69 -10.15 -1.11
CA ASP A 138 -12.67 -11.23 -1.17
C ASP A 138 -13.92 -10.97 -0.32
N GLU A 139 -13.94 -9.90 0.47
CA GLU A 139 -15.12 -9.46 1.21
C GLU A 139 -16.13 -8.72 0.33
N ASP A 140 -17.35 -8.55 0.84
CA ASP A 140 -18.42 -7.78 0.19
C ASP A 140 -18.02 -6.32 -0.10
N GLU A 141 -18.87 -5.54 -0.75
CA GLU A 141 -18.60 -4.13 -1.05
C GLU A 141 -18.96 -3.16 0.09
N SER A 142 -19.36 -3.67 1.27
CA SER A 142 -19.68 -2.82 2.41
C SER A 142 -18.47 -2.02 2.87
N LEU A 143 -18.70 -0.86 3.47
CA LEU A 143 -17.67 -0.01 4.06
C LEU A 143 -17.67 -0.07 5.59
N HIS A 144 -18.24 -1.14 6.19
CA HIS A 144 -18.31 -1.28 7.65
C HIS A 144 -16.95 -1.25 8.36
N PHE A 145 -15.87 -1.66 7.69
CA PHE A 145 -14.52 -1.53 8.26
C PHE A 145 -14.16 -0.07 8.57
N LEU A 146 -14.77 0.92 7.90
CA LEU A 146 -14.57 2.34 8.18
C LEU A 146 -15.23 2.78 9.50
N ASP A 147 -16.12 1.98 10.10
CA ASP A 147 -16.67 2.26 11.42
C ASP A 147 -15.57 2.28 12.51
N GLN A 148 -14.41 1.68 12.21
CA GLN A 148 -13.22 1.71 13.06
C GLN A 148 -12.31 2.92 12.81
N TRP A 149 -12.68 3.84 11.89
CA TRP A 149 -11.84 4.99 11.54
C TRP A 149 -11.43 5.83 12.74
N ASP A 150 -12.42 6.23 13.56
CA ASP A 150 -12.14 7.09 14.72
C ASP A 150 -11.24 6.39 15.74
N LEU A 151 -11.42 5.08 15.90
CA LEU A 151 -10.55 4.27 16.76
C LEU A 151 -9.11 4.23 16.23
N VAL A 152 -8.91 4.02 14.94
CA VAL A 152 -7.58 4.00 14.34
C VAL A 152 -6.97 5.39 14.35
N ARG A 153 -7.72 6.41 13.89
CA ARG A 153 -7.22 7.80 13.80
C ARG A 153 -6.89 8.38 15.16
N GLY A 154 -7.70 8.08 16.19
CA GLY A 154 -7.49 8.55 17.55
C GLY A 154 -6.26 7.96 18.24
N ASN A 155 -5.76 6.82 17.77
CA ASN A 155 -4.63 6.11 18.37
C ASN A 155 -3.29 6.32 17.64
N THR A 156 -3.24 7.06 16.53
CA THR A 156 -1.99 7.32 15.82
C THR A 156 -1.94 8.70 15.20
N LYS A 157 -0.72 9.24 15.12
CA LYS A 157 -0.40 10.45 14.33
C LYS A 157 0.26 10.11 12.99
N LEU A 158 0.52 8.84 12.72
CA LEU A 158 1.04 8.42 11.43
C LEU A 158 0.03 8.73 10.32
N PRO A 159 0.50 9.00 9.10
CA PRO A 159 -0.38 9.09 7.94
C PRO A 159 -1.20 7.81 7.77
N ILE A 160 -2.51 7.95 7.49
CA ILE A 160 -3.41 6.82 7.24
C ILE A 160 -3.84 6.84 5.78
N PHE A 161 -3.57 5.74 5.09
CA PHE A 161 -4.09 5.44 3.76
C PHE A 161 -5.28 4.50 3.85
N ILE A 162 -6.25 4.65 2.95
CA ILE A 162 -7.42 3.77 2.85
C ILE A 162 -7.38 3.01 1.52
N SER A 163 -7.50 1.68 1.58
CA SER A 163 -7.66 0.77 0.44
C SER A 163 -8.96 -0.03 0.59
N ALA A 164 -9.93 0.20 -0.30
CA ALA A 164 -11.30 -0.31 -0.12
C ALA A 164 -12.08 -0.47 -1.42
N LYS A 165 -11.52 -1.08 -2.46
CA LYS A 165 -12.17 -1.15 -3.78
C LYS A 165 -12.72 0.22 -4.24
N ILE A 166 -11.92 1.27 -4.04
CA ILE A 166 -12.33 2.66 -4.26
C ILE A 166 -12.75 2.85 -5.72
N ASN A 167 -13.92 3.46 -5.92
CA ASN A 167 -14.52 3.77 -7.20
C ASN A 167 -15.46 4.99 -7.08
N HIS A 168 -16.08 5.41 -8.19
CA HIS A 168 -16.98 6.58 -8.21
C HIS A 168 -18.16 6.49 -7.22
N SER A 169 -18.63 5.28 -6.88
CA SER A 169 -19.80 5.12 -6.02
C SER A 169 -19.48 5.33 -4.53
N ASN A 170 -18.22 5.12 -4.11
CA ASN A 170 -17.85 5.12 -2.70
C ASN A 170 -16.80 6.18 -2.32
N ILE A 171 -16.07 6.74 -3.27
CA ILE A 171 -14.97 7.69 -3.02
C ILE A 171 -15.40 8.88 -2.14
N GLN A 172 -16.60 9.43 -2.36
CA GLN A 172 -17.08 10.58 -1.60
C GLN A 172 -17.29 10.26 -0.10
N LYS A 173 -17.66 9.01 0.23
CA LYS A 173 -17.77 8.57 1.62
C LYS A 173 -16.40 8.47 2.28
N ILE A 174 -15.41 7.97 1.55
CA ILE A 174 -14.03 7.82 2.02
C ILE A 174 -13.39 9.20 2.23
N LEU A 175 -13.57 10.13 1.30
CA LEU A 175 -13.00 11.48 1.39
C LEU A 175 -13.55 12.28 2.59
N LYS A 176 -14.78 12.02 3.05
CA LYS A 176 -15.34 12.65 4.25
C LYS A 176 -14.58 12.32 5.53
N LEU A 177 -13.83 11.21 5.57
CA LEU A 177 -12.98 10.83 6.68
C LEU A 177 -11.67 11.63 6.71
N ASN A 178 -11.37 12.39 5.65
CA ASN A 178 -10.14 13.15 5.50
C ASN A 178 -8.86 12.32 5.71
N PRO A 179 -8.70 11.19 4.97
CA PRO A 179 -7.49 10.37 5.05
C PRO A 179 -6.27 11.11 4.53
N ASP A 180 -5.08 10.70 4.96
CA ASP A 180 -3.81 11.25 4.44
C ASP A 180 -3.53 10.76 3.02
N GLY A 181 -4.07 9.59 2.64
CA GLY A 181 -3.99 9.03 1.29
C GLY A 181 -5.08 8.02 0.99
N ILE A 182 -5.27 7.77 -0.30
CA ILE A 182 -6.15 6.70 -0.80
C ILE A 182 -5.36 5.80 -1.75
N VAL A 183 -5.73 4.51 -1.77
CA VAL A 183 -5.18 3.51 -2.69
C VAL A 183 -6.28 3.11 -3.67
N VAL A 184 -6.08 3.40 -4.95
CA VAL A 184 -7.03 3.09 -6.01
C VAL A 184 -6.39 2.09 -6.96
N GLY A 185 -7.01 0.95 -7.14
CA GLY A 185 -6.55 -0.12 -8.04
C GLY A 185 -7.38 -0.18 -9.33
N ARG A 186 -8.23 -1.19 -9.42
CA ARG A 186 -8.96 -1.56 -10.64
C ARG A 186 -9.80 -0.44 -11.26
N ALA A 187 -10.35 0.47 -10.47
CA ALA A 187 -11.10 1.60 -10.99
C ALA A 187 -10.27 2.44 -11.98
N ILE A 188 -8.93 2.46 -11.79
CA ILE A 188 -8.01 3.13 -12.72
C ILE A 188 -7.38 2.11 -13.69
N THR A 189 -6.80 1.03 -13.17
CA THR A 189 -5.96 0.12 -13.97
C THR A 189 -6.75 -0.73 -14.96
N GLN A 190 -8.05 -0.93 -14.74
CA GLN A 190 -8.95 -1.68 -15.63
C GLN A 190 -9.99 -0.78 -16.32
N ALA A 191 -9.86 0.54 -16.22
CA ALA A 191 -10.71 1.47 -16.93
C ALA A 191 -10.42 1.45 -18.44
N ASP A 192 -11.43 1.73 -19.27
CA ASP A 192 -11.26 1.90 -20.72
C ASP A 192 -10.21 2.98 -21.04
N ASN A 193 -10.14 4.01 -20.21
CA ASN A 193 -9.14 5.07 -20.30
C ASN A 193 -8.51 5.36 -18.92
N PRO A 194 -7.46 4.60 -18.53
CA PRO A 194 -6.80 4.77 -17.22
C PRO A 194 -6.28 6.20 -16.98
N LEU A 195 -5.84 6.89 -18.03
CA LEU A 195 -5.34 8.27 -17.94
C LEU A 195 -6.45 9.26 -17.55
N GLN A 196 -7.63 9.11 -18.13
CA GLN A 196 -8.76 9.96 -17.80
C GLN A 196 -9.27 9.70 -16.38
N GLU A 197 -9.30 8.43 -16.00
CA GLU A 197 -9.72 8.00 -14.68
C GLU A 197 -8.77 8.50 -13.58
N ALA A 198 -7.46 8.46 -13.81
CA ALA A 198 -6.47 8.98 -12.87
C ALA A 198 -6.49 10.52 -12.71
N LYS A 199 -7.14 11.25 -13.62
CA LYS A 199 -7.33 12.71 -13.54
C LYS A 199 -8.57 13.11 -12.75
N TYR A 200 -9.54 12.21 -12.62
CA TYR A 200 -10.79 12.43 -11.90
C TYR A 200 -10.55 12.51 -10.39
#